data_63e49321d7ba43a60befe55d71dd9539
#
_entry.id   63e49321d7ba43a60befe55d71dd9539
#
_cell.length_a   1.000
_cell.length_b   1.000
_cell.length_c   1.000
_cell.angle_alpha   90.00
_cell.angle_beta   90.00
_cell.angle_gamma   90.00
#
_symmetry.space_group_name_H-M   'P 1'
#
loop_
_entity.id
_entity.type
_entity.pdbx_description
1 polymer ?
#
loop_
_entity_poly.entity_id
_entity_poly.type
_entity_poly.pdbx_seq_one_letter_code
_entity_poly.pdbx_strand_id
1 'polypeptide(L)'
;MADDIRIRAASEPDSGAWDDYVLAHPRGTFFHRYGWKRLIESTYRYPGHYLLAERGGSLCGVFPLGEVKHLLFGHSLISVPFCVYGGVLADDDVVRGALELHAMRLATELDVGHLEVRNEQPVRDDWPRKEGLYVTFKRQLSEDHDANLSAIPRKQRAMVRKGIKAGLVGELDDGIENLYRAYSESVRNLGTPVFPKAHFRAIRAEFGEDVDVVTVRHEGEVVASVMNYYFRDHVLPFYGGGISAARNLAANDFMYWEVMRRAVERGCRVFDFGRSKVDTGSYRFKKHWGFEPEPLSYEYFLVRSGEMPDLNPN
;
A
#
# COMPACT_ATOMS: atom_id res chain seq x y z
N MET A 1 4.78 20.33 34.50
CA MET A 1 3.39 19.92 34.18
C MET A 1 3.53 18.91 33.05
N ALA A 2 3.06 17.68 33.24
CA ALA A 2 3.05 16.72 32.16
C ALA A 2 2.15 17.31 31.06
N ASP A 3 2.71 17.49 29.86
CA ASP A 3 1.95 17.97 28.70
C ASP A 3 0.79 17.01 28.48
N ASP A 4 -0.43 17.51 28.69
CA ASP A 4 -1.65 16.72 28.62
C ASP A 4 -1.88 16.29 27.16
N ILE A 5 -1.68 15.00 26.88
CA ILE A 5 -1.94 14.43 25.56
C ILE A 5 -3.42 14.12 25.47
N ARG A 6 -4.12 14.81 24.58
CA ARG A 6 -5.51 14.56 24.29
C ARG A 6 -5.65 13.68 23.04
N ILE A 7 -6.31 12.53 23.18
CA ILE A 7 -6.66 11.66 22.04
C ILE A 7 -8.13 11.87 21.71
N ARG A 8 -8.43 12.04 20.43
CA ARG A 8 -9.81 12.11 19.92
C ARG A 8 -9.95 11.49 18.54
N ALA A 9 -11.18 11.18 18.15
CA ALA A 9 -11.49 10.82 16.78
C ALA A 9 -11.28 12.03 15.85
N ALA A 10 -10.66 11.77 14.69
CA ALA A 10 -10.53 12.76 13.64
C ALA A 10 -11.85 12.86 12.85
N SER A 11 -12.22 14.08 12.52
CA SER A 11 -13.38 14.45 11.72
C SER A 11 -12.97 15.07 10.39
N GLU A 12 -13.91 15.29 9.47
CA GLU A 12 -13.61 15.84 8.15
C GLU A 12 -12.83 17.16 8.18
N PRO A 13 -13.13 18.13 9.06
CA PRO A 13 -12.33 19.35 9.22
C PRO A 13 -10.87 19.12 9.58
N ASP A 14 -10.52 17.98 10.16
CA ASP A 14 -9.14 17.64 10.54
C ASP A 14 -8.29 17.13 9.37
N SER A 15 -8.91 16.80 8.22
CA SER A 15 -8.27 16.11 7.10
C SER A 15 -7.04 16.83 6.56
N GLY A 16 -7.07 18.16 6.46
CA GLY A 16 -5.94 18.98 6.01
C GLY A 16 -4.75 18.89 6.97
N ALA A 17 -4.98 19.17 8.26
CA ALA A 17 -3.95 19.08 9.30
C ALA A 17 -3.39 17.65 9.45
N TRP A 18 -4.25 16.64 9.29
CA TRP A 18 -3.86 15.24 9.26
C TRP A 18 -2.89 14.95 8.11
N ASP A 19 -3.24 15.32 6.88
CA ASP A 19 -2.42 15.05 5.70
C ASP A 19 -1.10 15.86 5.73
N ASP A 20 -1.12 17.09 6.24
CA ASP A 20 0.10 17.89 6.47
C ASP A 20 1.04 17.22 7.47
N TYR A 21 0.49 16.68 8.59
CA TYR A 21 1.26 15.93 9.56
C TYR A 21 1.85 14.66 8.95
N VAL A 22 1.05 13.88 8.22
CA VAL A 22 1.51 12.66 7.52
C VAL A 22 2.60 13.00 6.51
N LEU A 23 2.45 14.10 5.78
CA LEU A 23 3.45 14.54 4.80
C LEU A 23 4.77 14.97 5.45
N ALA A 24 4.72 15.63 6.61
CA ALA A 24 5.91 16.07 7.35
C ALA A 24 6.59 14.95 8.14
N HIS A 25 5.83 13.96 8.63
CA HIS A 25 6.35 12.93 9.52
C HIS A 25 7.28 11.94 8.79
N PRO A 26 8.53 11.66 9.26
CA PRO A 26 9.52 10.84 8.54
C PRO A 26 9.01 9.46 8.09
N ARG A 27 8.18 8.81 8.92
CA ARG A 27 7.59 7.49 8.64
C ARG A 27 6.22 7.56 7.95
N GLY A 28 5.75 8.76 7.55
CA GLY A 28 4.51 8.92 6.81
C GLY A 28 4.56 8.19 5.48
N THR A 29 3.47 7.56 5.09
CA THR A 29 3.31 6.86 3.82
C THR A 29 2.01 7.27 3.14
N PHE A 30 1.87 6.96 1.86
CA PHE A 30 0.62 7.17 1.12
C PHE A 30 -0.61 6.59 1.85
N PHE A 31 -0.44 5.49 2.57
CA PHE A 31 -1.52 4.79 3.26
C PHE A 31 -1.95 5.41 4.59
N HIS A 32 -1.20 6.38 5.11
CA HIS A 32 -1.61 7.15 6.28
C HIS A 32 -2.53 8.32 5.94
N ARG A 33 -2.69 8.68 4.65
CA ARG A 33 -3.49 9.82 4.22
C ARG A 33 -4.96 9.68 4.61
N TYR A 34 -5.58 10.81 4.95
CA TYR A 34 -6.99 10.84 5.39
C TYR A 34 -7.96 10.32 4.33
N GLY A 35 -7.64 10.48 3.07
CA GLY A 35 -8.43 10.00 1.94
C GLY A 35 -8.80 8.52 2.00
N TRP A 36 -7.99 7.68 2.63
CA TRP A 36 -8.32 6.28 2.84
C TRP A 36 -9.55 6.10 3.75
N LYS A 37 -9.79 6.99 4.74
CA LYS A 37 -11.01 6.99 5.54
C LYS A 37 -12.24 7.15 4.66
N ARG A 38 -12.26 8.19 3.83
CA ARG A 38 -13.37 8.46 2.91
C ARG A 38 -13.60 7.29 1.95
N LEU A 39 -12.53 6.69 1.44
CA LEU A 39 -12.60 5.56 0.53
C LEU A 39 -13.23 4.33 1.18
N ILE A 40 -12.76 3.91 2.37
CA ILE A 40 -13.30 2.72 3.04
C ILE A 40 -14.75 2.92 3.48
N GLU A 41 -15.13 4.12 3.92
CA GLU A 41 -16.49 4.45 4.32
C GLU A 41 -17.44 4.51 3.12
N SER A 42 -17.05 5.19 2.03
CA SER A 42 -17.92 5.34 0.86
C SER A 42 -18.06 4.07 0.02
N THR A 43 -16.96 3.34 -0.18
CA THR A 43 -16.92 2.19 -1.10
C THR A 43 -17.34 0.89 -0.41
N TYR A 44 -16.94 0.69 0.86
CA TYR A 44 -17.14 -0.58 1.57
C TYR A 44 -18.10 -0.46 2.75
N ARG A 45 -18.48 0.76 3.14
CA ARG A 45 -19.27 1.06 4.33
C ARG A 45 -18.62 0.55 5.63
N TYR A 46 -17.29 0.51 5.65
CA TYR A 46 -16.52 0.20 6.84
C TYR A 46 -16.27 1.49 7.63
N PRO A 47 -16.65 1.55 8.94
CA PRO A 47 -16.38 2.73 9.76
C PRO A 47 -14.88 3.02 9.86
N GLY A 48 -14.50 4.27 9.67
CA GLY A 48 -13.14 4.76 9.86
C GLY A 48 -12.98 5.39 11.25
N HIS A 49 -12.19 4.75 12.11
CA HIS A 49 -11.87 5.22 13.46
C HIS A 49 -10.48 5.87 13.47
N TYR A 50 -10.34 6.98 12.74
CA TYR A 50 -9.06 7.70 12.67
C TYR A 50 -8.84 8.48 13.96
N LEU A 51 -7.75 8.17 14.68
CA LEU A 51 -7.39 8.80 15.95
C LEU A 51 -6.29 9.84 15.73
N LEU A 52 -6.42 10.98 16.39
CA LEU A 52 -5.37 11.98 16.45
C LEU A 52 -5.02 12.31 17.90
N ALA A 53 -3.75 12.66 18.11
CA ALA A 53 -3.19 13.10 19.38
C ALA A 53 -2.82 14.57 19.30
N GLU A 54 -3.23 15.33 20.28
CA GLU A 54 -2.89 16.76 20.44
C GLU A 54 -2.12 16.97 21.73
N ARG A 55 -1.09 17.80 21.68
CA ARG A 55 -0.31 18.24 22.83
C ARG A 55 -0.16 19.76 22.79
N GLY A 56 -0.63 20.46 23.82
CA GLY A 56 -0.61 21.92 23.82
C GLY A 56 -1.40 22.57 22.67
N GLY A 57 -2.42 21.89 22.13
CA GLY A 57 -3.22 22.34 21.00
C GLY A 57 -2.63 22.06 19.61
N SER A 58 -1.45 21.44 19.54
CA SER A 58 -0.80 21.05 18.29
C SER A 58 -0.94 19.55 18.04
N LEU A 59 -1.17 19.15 16.78
CA LEU A 59 -1.19 17.75 16.37
C LEU A 59 0.20 17.14 16.54
N CYS A 60 0.31 16.03 17.29
CA CYS A 60 1.56 15.35 17.59
C CYS A 60 1.53 13.84 17.32
N GLY A 61 0.42 13.32 16.79
CA GLY A 61 0.34 11.93 16.35
C GLY A 61 -0.99 11.59 15.68
N VAL A 62 -0.95 10.59 14.81
CA VAL A 62 -2.12 10.08 14.07
C VAL A 62 -2.09 8.56 14.02
N PHE A 63 -3.27 7.95 14.04
CA PHE A 63 -3.42 6.51 13.90
C PHE A 63 -4.66 6.18 13.05
N PRO A 64 -4.49 5.81 11.78
CA PRO A 64 -5.58 5.47 10.89
C PRO A 64 -6.09 4.06 11.18
N LEU A 65 -7.34 3.89 11.52
CA LEU A 65 -7.98 2.62 11.81
C LEU A 65 -9.27 2.46 11.02
N GLY A 66 -9.53 1.25 10.51
CA GLY A 66 -10.79 0.89 9.87
C GLY A 66 -11.39 -0.35 10.51
N GLU A 67 -12.68 -0.31 10.77
CA GLU A 67 -13.45 -1.43 11.29
C GLU A 67 -13.93 -2.31 10.15
N VAL A 68 -13.48 -3.57 10.12
CA VAL A 68 -13.86 -4.54 9.09
C VAL A 68 -14.75 -5.60 9.72
N LYS A 69 -16.00 -5.69 9.25
CA LYS A 69 -16.94 -6.70 9.68
C LYS A 69 -17.41 -7.54 8.50
N HIS A 70 -17.07 -8.81 8.50
CA HIS A 70 -17.38 -9.72 7.42
C HIS A 70 -17.86 -11.08 7.97
N LEU A 71 -18.92 -11.65 7.37
CA LEU A 71 -19.53 -12.89 7.84
C LEU A 71 -18.55 -14.09 7.88
N LEU A 72 -17.61 -14.14 6.93
CA LEU A 72 -16.63 -15.24 6.81
C LEU A 72 -15.29 -14.95 7.48
N PHE A 73 -14.89 -13.66 7.56
CA PHE A 73 -13.56 -13.27 8.05
C PHE A 73 -13.60 -12.61 9.45
N GLY A 74 -14.79 -12.56 10.05
CA GLY A 74 -14.96 -12.06 11.41
C GLY A 74 -15.04 -10.52 11.49
N HIS A 75 -14.78 -10.01 12.70
CA HIS A 75 -14.84 -8.61 13.05
C HIS A 75 -13.48 -8.16 13.58
N SER A 76 -12.87 -7.17 12.98
CA SER A 76 -11.51 -6.69 13.30
C SER A 76 -11.36 -5.19 13.12
N LEU A 77 -10.41 -4.62 13.86
CA LEU A 77 -9.97 -3.24 13.69
C LEU A 77 -8.58 -3.28 13.05
N ILE A 78 -8.38 -2.61 11.93
CA ILE A 78 -7.17 -2.73 11.11
C ILE A 78 -6.61 -1.36 10.76
N SER A 79 -5.32 -1.18 10.89
CA SER A 79 -4.59 0.00 10.44
C SER A 79 -4.04 -0.20 9.02
N VAL A 80 -4.49 0.21 8.05
CA VAL A 80 -5.60 0.62 7.24
C VAL A 80 -6.08 -0.58 6.41
N PRO A 81 -7.36 -0.87 6.32
CA PRO A 81 -7.85 -1.95 5.45
C PRO A 81 -7.40 -1.78 4.00
N PHE A 82 -7.05 -2.88 3.32
CA PHE A 82 -6.58 -2.95 1.92
C PHE A 82 -5.19 -2.35 1.66
N CYS A 83 -4.58 -1.70 2.66
CA CYS A 83 -3.25 -1.10 2.58
C CYS A 83 -2.15 -2.04 3.10
N VAL A 84 -0.90 -1.68 2.86
CA VAL A 84 0.26 -2.52 3.25
C VAL A 84 1.06 -1.95 4.41
N TYR A 85 0.97 -0.66 4.64
CA TYR A 85 1.56 0.06 5.77
C TYR A 85 0.46 0.90 6.45
N GLY A 86 0.61 1.26 7.72
CA GLY A 86 -0.42 2.05 8.38
C GLY A 86 -0.30 2.08 9.90
N GLY A 87 0.86 1.89 10.48
CA GLY A 87 1.09 1.98 11.92
C GLY A 87 0.85 3.37 12.49
N VAL A 88 1.17 3.54 13.77
CA VAL A 88 1.09 4.85 14.43
C VAL A 88 2.18 5.78 13.91
N LEU A 89 1.83 7.00 13.54
CA LEU A 89 2.76 8.12 13.39
C LEU A 89 2.67 9.00 14.63
N ALA A 90 3.78 9.24 15.31
CA ALA A 90 3.84 10.02 16.53
C ALA A 90 5.20 10.68 16.70
N ASP A 91 5.21 11.86 17.28
CA ASP A 91 6.43 12.65 17.53
C ASP A 91 7.38 11.95 18.52
N ASP A 92 6.82 11.17 19.46
CA ASP A 92 7.57 10.41 20.45
C ASP A 92 6.83 9.15 20.94
N ASP A 93 7.51 8.34 21.74
CA ASP A 93 7.00 7.08 22.27
C ASP A 93 5.83 7.24 23.25
N VAL A 94 5.75 8.38 23.95
CA VAL A 94 4.67 8.66 24.90
C VAL A 94 3.36 8.89 24.13
N VAL A 95 3.40 9.69 23.05
CA VAL A 95 2.26 9.92 22.15
C VAL A 95 1.85 8.63 21.48
N ARG A 96 2.84 7.85 20.97
CA ARG A 96 2.55 6.53 20.37
C ARG A 96 1.82 5.63 21.33
N GLY A 97 2.35 5.46 22.56
CA GLY A 97 1.73 4.62 23.58
C GLY A 97 0.31 5.08 23.96
N ALA A 98 0.06 6.39 23.99
CA ALA A 98 -1.26 6.93 24.26
C ALA A 98 -2.27 6.58 23.13
N LEU A 99 -1.86 6.71 21.86
CA LEU A 99 -2.68 6.32 20.70
C LEU A 99 -2.96 4.82 20.68
N GLU A 100 -1.94 3.98 20.93
CA GLU A 100 -2.08 2.52 20.99
C GLU A 100 -3.04 2.10 22.12
N LEU A 101 -2.88 2.69 23.31
CA LEU A 101 -3.76 2.40 24.45
C LEU A 101 -5.22 2.80 24.14
N HIS A 102 -5.44 3.93 23.47
CA HIS A 102 -6.77 4.33 23.05
C HIS A 102 -7.36 3.35 22.02
N ALA A 103 -6.56 2.92 21.04
CA ALA A 103 -6.97 1.94 20.04
C ALA A 103 -7.30 0.55 20.66
N MET A 104 -6.55 0.12 21.68
CA MET A 104 -6.84 -1.11 22.43
C MET A 104 -8.19 -1.03 23.16
N ARG A 105 -8.49 0.12 23.80
CA ARG A 105 -9.78 0.35 24.44
C ARG A 105 -10.91 0.34 23.41
N LEU A 106 -10.74 1.05 22.30
CA LEU A 106 -11.69 1.06 21.20
C LEU A 106 -11.93 -0.34 20.64
N ALA A 107 -10.88 -1.13 20.43
CA ALA A 107 -11.00 -2.52 19.97
C ALA A 107 -11.81 -3.38 20.95
N THR A 108 -11.63 -3.17 22.26
CA THR A 108 -12.38 -3.85 23.31
C THR A 108 -13.85 -3.39 23.35
N GLU A 109 -14.12 -2.09 23.24
CA GLU A 109 -15.47 -1.51 23.22
C GLU A 109 -16.27 -1.94 22.00
N LEU A 110 -15.63 -2.04 20.83
CA LEU A 110 -16.23 -2.55 19.59
C LEU A 110 -16.40 -4.07 19.63
N ASP A 111 -15.84 -4.74 20.63
CA ASP A 111 -15.85 -6.20 20.79
C ASP A 111 -15.37 -6.90 19.50
N VAL A 112 -14.25 -6.42 18.92
CA VAL A 112 -13.62 -7.06 17.76
C VAL A 112 -12.82 -8.29 18.16
N GLY A 113 -12.51 -9.19 17.23
CA GLY A 113 -11.63 -10.34 17.50
C GLY A 113 -10.20 -9.89 17.81
N HIS A 114 -9.71 -8.89 17.08
CA HIS A 114 -8.36 -8.34 17.23
C HIS A 114 -8.25 -6.94 16.64
N LEU A 115 -7.21 -6.22 17.08
CA LEU A 115 -6.65 -5.05 16.41
C LEU A 115 -5.38 -5.50 15.66
N GLU A 116 -5.31 -5.24 14.35
CA GLU A 116 -4.13 -5.49 13.50
C GLU A 116 -3.42 -4.17 13.18
N VAL A 117 -2.14 -4.06 13.54
CA VAL A 117 -1.30 -2.90 13.23
C VAL A 117 -0.22 -3.27 12.22
N ARG A 118 -0.25 -2.60 11.06
CA ARG A 118 0.62 -2.89 9.92
C ARG A 118 1.86 -2.02 9.93
N ASN A 119 2.81 -2.37 10.77
CA ASN A 119 4.07 -1.67 10.88
C ASN A 119 5.08 -2.14 9.81
N GLU A 120 5.95 -1.24 9.35
CA GLU A 120 7.11 -1.61 8.53
C GLU A 120 8.20 -2.28 9.37
N GLN A 121 8.37 -1.83 10.62
CA GLN A 121 9.34 -2.37 11.57
C GLN A 121 8.64 -2.78 12.86
N PRO A 122 9.18 -3.72 13.64
CA PRO A 122 8.63 -4.07 14.95
C PRO A 122 8.56 -2.86 15.87
N VAL A 123 7.43 -2.70 16.57
CA VAL A 123 7.18 -1.60 17.51
C VAL A 123 6.88 -2.12 18.92
N ARG A 124 6.17 -3.24 19.03
CA ARG A 124 5.75 -3.84 20.31
C ARG A 124 6.37 -5.21 20.49
N ASP A 125 7.13 -5.39 21.58
CA ASP A 125 7.70 -6.71 21.92
C ASP A 125 6.67 -7.62 22.62
N ASP A 126 5.63 -7.02 23.22
CA ASP A 126 4.60 -7.72 23.99
C ASP A 126 3.38 -8.14 23.15
N TRP A 127 3.30 -7.72 21.87
CA TRP A 127 2.22 -8.12 20.98
C TRP A 127 2.64 -9.29 20.09
N PRO A 128 1.76 -10.31 19.94
CA PRO A 128 2.00 -11.35 18.96
C PRO A 128 2.09 -10.77 17.55
N ARG A 129 2.99 -11.31 16.74
CA ARG A 129 3.20 -10.90 15.36
C ARG A 129 3.40 -12.10 14.43
N LYS A 130 3.01 -11.94 13.17
CA LYS A 130 3.28 -12.94 12.13
C LYS A 130 4.64 -12.64 11.50
N GLU A 131 5.64 -13.37 11.95
CA GLU A 131 7.00 -13.26 11.41
C GLU A 131 7.16 -14.06 10.12
N GLY A 132 7.98 -13.55 9.19
CA GLY A 132 8.34 -14.26 7.96
C GLY A 132 7.22 -14.44 6.94
N LEU A 133 6.02 -13.85 7.18
CA LEU A 133 4.88 -14.00 6.27
C LEU A 133 4.92 -12.99 5.13
N TYR A 134 5.21 -11.73 5.45
CA TYR A 134 5.19 -10.62 4.50
C TYR A 134 6.51 -9.87 4.49
N VAL A 135 6.90 -9.43 3.30
CA VAL A 135 8.05 -8.56 3.06
C VAL A 135 7.65 -7.43 2.12
N THR A 136 8.36 -6.32 2.20
CA THR A 136 8.32 -5.27 1.17
C THR A 136 9.62 -5.28 0.36
N PHE A 137 9.64 -4.49 -0.73
CA PHE A 137 10.77 -4.40 -1.65
C PHE A 137 10.93 -2.96 -2.08
N LYS A 138 11.97 -2.29 -1.61
CA LYS A 138 12.27 -0.90 -1.94
C LYS A 138 13.66 -0.78 -2.55
N ARG A 139 13.86 0.15 -3.47
CA ARG A 139 15.16 0.47 -4.04
C ARG A 139 15.25 1.93 -4.44
N GLN A 140 16.43 2.51 -4.22
CA GLN A 140 16.75 3.85 -4.71
C GLN A 140 16.82 3.87 -6.24
N LEU A 141 16.28 4.93 -6.83
CA LEU A 141 16.37 5.23 -8.25
C LEU A 141 17.48 6.26 -8.50
N SER A 142 18.25 6.03 -9.55
CA SER A 142 19.14 7.04 -10.12
C SER A 142 18.34 8.04 -10.97
N GLU A 143 18.83 9.26 -11.13
CA GLU A 143 18.31 10.20 -12.14
C GLU A 143 18.59 9.73 -13.56
N ASP A 144 19.62 8.89 -13.73
CA ASP A 144 20.02 8.33 -15.02
C ASP A 144 19.24 7.03 -15.30
N HIS A 145 18.48 7.05 -16.37
CA HIS A 145 17.71 5.88 -16.85
C HIS A 145 18.58 4.69 -17.20
N ASP A 146 19.77 4.93 -17.80
CA ASP A 146 20.68 3.84 -18.18
C ASP A 146 21.31 3.18 -16.93
N ALA A 147 21.58 3.96 -15.89
CA ALA A 147 22.01 3.43 -14.60
C ALA A 147 20.91 2.55 -13.97
N ASN A 148 19.66 2.99 -13.98
CA ASN A 148 18.53 2.20 -13.49
C ASN A 148 18.35 0.90 -14.28
N LEU A 149 18.41 0.98 -15.61
CA LEU A 149 18.32 -0.22 -16.47
C LEU A 149 19.48 -1.18 -16.20
N SER A 150 20.69 -0.67 -16.01
CA SER A 150 21.89 -1.47 -15.74
C SER A 150 21.85 -2.13 -14.37
N ALA A 151 21.20 -1.52 -13.39
CA ALA A 151 20.99 -2.07 -12.04
C ALA A 151 20.00 -3.26 -12.02
N ILE A 152 19.16 -3.43 -13.06
CA ILE A 152 18.31 -4.60 -13.20
C ILE A 152 19.19 -5.83 -13.55
N PRO A 153 19.07 -6.98 -12.87
CA PRO A 153 19.83 -8.18 -13.18
C PRO A 153 19.73 -8.60 -14.66
N ARG A 154 20.82 -9.10 -15.21
CA ARG A 154 20.99 -9.39 -16.65
C ARG A 154 19.79 -10.12 -17.28
N LYS A 155 19.25 -11.13 -16.61
CA LYS A 155 18.14 -11.93 -17.12
C LYS A 155 16.87 -11.08 -17.24
N GLN A 156 16.54 -10.30 -16.22
CA GLN A 156 15.34 -9.47 -16.18
C GLN A 156 15.46 -8.23 -17.10
N ARG A 157 16.68 -7.65 -17.16
CA ARG A 157 16.99 -6.58 -18.13
C ARG A 157 16.82 -7.05 -19.57
N ALA A 158 17.13 -8.33 -19.87
CA ALA A 158 16.86 -8.91 -21.17
C ALA A 158 15.35 -8.98 -21.49
N MET A 159 14.49 -9.18 -20.48
CA MET A 159 13.03 -9.13 -20.65
C MET A 159 12.55 -7.72 -20.94
N VAL A 160 13.05 -6.72 -20.23
CA VAL A 160 12.76 -5.30 -20.53
C VAL A 160 13.13 -4.97 -21.98
N ARG A 161 14.37 -5.34 -22.40
CA ARG A 161 14.82 -5.10 -23.78
C ARG A 161 14.00 -5.88 -24.83
N LYS A 162 13.50 -7.06 -24.47
CA LYS A 162 12.58 -7.82 -25.33
C LYS A 162 11.27 -7.06 -25.55
N GLY A 163 10.68 -6.47 -24.50
CA GLY A 163 9.51 -5.62 -24.61
C GLY A 163 9.74 -4.39 -25.49
N ILE A 164 10.87 -3.70 -25.29
CA ILE A 164 11.28 -2.56 -26.14
C ILE A 164 11.38 -2.98 -27.61
N LYS A 165 12.08 -4.10 -27.89
CA LYS A 165 12.26 -4.62 -29.26
C LYS A 165 10.95 -5.07 -29.91
N ALA A 166 10.00 -5.54 -29.11
CA ALA A 166 8.65 -5.91 -29.57
C ALA A 166 7.77 -4.69 -29.90
N GLY A 167 8.24 -3.46 -29.69
CA GLY A 167 7.49 -2.25 -29.98
C GLY A 167 6.39 -1.97 -28.94
N LEU A 168 6.57 -2.43 -27.68
CA LEU A 168 5.64 -2.06 -26.63
C LEU A 168 5.70 -0.55 -26.35
N VAL A 169 4.55 0.06 -26.14
CA VAL A 169 4.41 1.49 -25.83
C VAL A 169 3.66 1.65 -24.52
N GLY A 170 4.24 2.43 -23.58
CA GLY A 170 3.61 2.82 -22.33
C GLY A 170 2.98 4.21 -22.46
N GLU A 171 1.74 4.37 -22.01
CA GLU A 171 1.01 5.64 -22.00
C GLU A 171 0.32 5.87 -20.67
N LEU A 172 0.06 7.14 -20.31
CA LEU A 172 -0.84 7.48 -19.22
C LEU A 172 -2.28 7.28 -19.66
N ASP A 173 -3.06 6.68 -18.77
CA ASP A 173 -4.47 6.37 -19.03
C ASP A 173 -5.35 7.24 -18.12
N ASP A 174 -6.24 8.02 -18.72
CA ASP A 174 -7.16 8.87 -17.98
C ASP A 174 -8.30 8.10 -17.30
N GLY A 175 -8.48 6.83 -17.68
CA GLY A 175 -9.51 5.94 -17.16
C GLY A 175 -8.97 4.86 -16.22
N ILE A 176 -9.86 3.95 -15.84
CA ILE A 176 -9.54 2.73 -15.09
C ILE A 176 -9.94 1.46 -15.87
N GLU A 177 -10.50 1.60 -17.06
CA GLU A 177 -11.10 0.47 -17.77
C GLU A 177 -10.04 -0.52 -18.27
N ASN A 178 -8.92 0.00 -18.83
CA ASN A 178 -7.79 -0.81 -19.28
C ASN A 178 -7.09 -1.46 -18.10
N LEU A 179 -6.87 -0.69 -17.02
CA LEU A 179 -6.35 -1.21 -15.75
C LEU A 179 -7.23 -2.37 -15.24
N TYR A 180 -8.53 -2.14 -15.15
CA TYR A 180 -9.45 -3.15 -14.60
C TYR A 180 -9.44 -4.44 -15.44
N ARG A 181 -9.38 -4.33 -16.77
CA ARG A 181 -9.27 -5.48 -17.68
C ARG A 181 -8.00 -6.28 -17.38
N ALA A 182 -6.84 -5.63 -17.42
CA ALA A 182 -5.55 -6.30 -17.23
C ALA A 182 -5.40 -6.85 -15.80
N TYR A 183 -5.75 -6.05 -14.78
CA TYR A 183 -5.69 -6.44 -13.38
C TYR A 183 -6.62 -7.62 -13.07
N SER A 184 -7.89 -7.56 -13.49
CA SER A 184 -8.86 -8.62 -13.16
C SER A 184 -8.50 -9.95 -13.81
N GLU A 185 -7.94 -9.94 -15.03
CA GLU A 185 -7.43 -11.16 -15.66
C GLU A 185 -6.22 -11.72 -14.91
N SER A 186 -5.25 -10.86 -14.58
CA SER A 186 -4.04 -11.25 -13.86
C SER A 186 -4.35 -11.84 -12.49
N VAL A 187 -5.20 -11.17 -11.70
CA VAL A 187 -5.54 -11.56 -10.32
C VAL A 187 -6.38 -12.84 -10.30
N ARG A 188 -7.32 -13.00 -11.25
CA ARG A 188 -8.11 -14.22 -11.40
C ARG A 188 -7.22 -15.43 -11.70
N ASN A 189 -6.20 -15.25 -12.55
CA ASN A 189 -5.22 -16.29 -12.83
C ASN A 189 -4.37 -16.68 -11.60
N LEU A 190 -4.33 -15.82 -10.59
CA LEU A 190 -3.66 -16.08 -9.30
C LEU A 190 -4.61 -16.65 -8.23
N GLY A 191 -5.89 -16.85 -8.55
CA GLY A 191 -6.89 -17.34 -7.60
C GLY A 191 -7.28 -16.34 -6.50
N THR A 192 -7.01 -15.05 -6.69
CA THR A 192 -7.31 -14.00 -5.71
C THR A 192 -8.61 -13.27 -6.09
N PRO A 193 -9.47 -12.89 -5.12
CA PRO A 193 -10.65 -12.07 -5.41
C PRO A 193 -10.28 -10.73 -6.04
N VAL A 194 -11.08 -10.31 -7.03
CA VAL A 194 -10.92 -9.05 -7.74
C VAL A 194 -11.66 -7.93 -7.01
N PHE A 195 -11.01 -6.81 -6.74
CA PHE A 195 -11.69 -5.63 -6.22
C PHE A 195 -12.71 -5.08 -7.22
N PRO A 196 -13.83 -4.49 -6.75
CA PRO A 196 -14.83 -3.90 -7.65
C PRO A 196 -14.26 -2.66 -8.38
N LYS A 197 -14.77 -2.35 -9.57
CA LYS A 197 -14.37 -1.14 -10.32
C LYS A 197 -14.54 0.15 -9.48
N ALA A 198 -15.54 0.20 -8.62
CA ALA A 198 -15.79 1.32 -7.72
C ALA A 198 -14.57 1.65 -6.83
N HIS A 199 -13.81 0.63 -6.40
CA HIS A 199 -12.59 0.81 -5.63
C HIS A 199 -11.54 1.64 -6.39
N PHE A 200 -11.27 1.32 -7.64
CA PHE A 200 -10.27 2.03 -8.46
C PHE A 200 -10.72 3.44 -8.82
N ARG A 201 -12.03 3.63 -9.09
CA ARG A 201 -12.61 4.95 -9.32
C ARG A 201 -12.51 5.83 -8.08
N ALA A 202 -12.82 5.26 -6.90
CA ALA A 202 -12.70 5.97 -5.62
C ALA A 202 -11.25 6.38 -5.33
N ILE A 203 -10.26 5.50 -5.58
CA ILE A 203 -8.85 5.85 -5.43
C ILE A 203 -8.47 7.04 -6.30
N ARG A 204 -8.82 7.02 -7.59
CA ARG A 204 -8.51 8.14 -8.49
C ARG A 204 -9.21 9.44 -8.10
N ALA A 205 -10.48 9.35 -7.73
CA ALA A 205 -11.25 10.51 -7.30
C ALA A 205 -10.72 11.15 -6.02
N GLU A 206 -10.26 10.32 -5.07
CA GLU A 206 -9.78 10.78 -3.76
C GLU A 206 -8.36 11.34 -3.81
N PHE A 207 -7.47 10.69 -4.55
CA PHE A 207 -6.04 11.03 -4.51
C PHE A 207 -5.54 11.83 -5.73
N GLY A 208 -6.39 12.01 -6.73
CA GLY A 208 -6.12 12.91 -7.85
C GLY A 208 -4.77 12.67 -8.54
N GLU A 209 -3.92 13.71 -8.57
CA GLU A 209 -2.61 13.68 -9.21
C GLU A 209 -1.58 12.77 -8.53
N ASP A 210 -1.83 12.35 -7.29
CA ASP A 210 -0.97 11.40 -6.57
C ASP A 210 -1.22 9.94 -7.00
N VAL A 211 -2.09 9.74 -7.99
CA VAL A 211 -2.39 8.42 -8.56
C VAL A 211 -2.46 8.53 -10.07
N ASP A 212 -1.69 7.72 -10.76
CA ASP A 212 -1.81 7.55 -12.19
C ASP A 212 -2.01 6.08 -12.61
N VAL A 213 -2.32 5.89 -13.87
CA VAL A 213 -2.40 4.57 -14.50
C VAL A 213 -1.49 4.57 -15.71
N VAL A 214 -0.53 3.64 -15.73
CA VAL A 214 0.29 3.37 -16.91
C VAL A 214 -0.26 2.14 -17.61
N THR A 215 -0.66 2.32 -18.86
CA THR A 215 -1.16 1.24 -19.73
C THR A 215 -0.14 0.95 -20.83
N VAL A 216 0.18 -0.33 -21.02
CA VAL A 216 1.09 -0.79 -22.06
C VAL A 216 0.30 -1.38 -23.21
N ARG A 217 0.66 -0.95 -24.42
CA ARG A 217 0.06 -1.45 -25.67
C ARG A 217 1.08 -2.13 -26.56
N HIS A 218 0.58 -3.06 -27.34
CA HIS A 218 1.27 -3.69 -28.47
C HIS A 218 0.33 -3.64 -29.68
N GLU A 219 0.78 -3.02 -30.77
CA GLU A 219 -0.04 -2.86 -31.99
C GLU A 219 -1.45 -2.28 -31.71
N GLY A 220 -1.54 -1.34 -30.77
CA GLY A 220 -2.79 -0.71 -30.35
C GLY A 220 -3.58 -1.47 -29.29
N GLU A 221 -3.31 -2.76 -29.06
CA GLU A 221 -4.01 -3.58 -28.06
C GLU A 221 -3.40 -3.45 -26.67
N VAL A 222 -4.24 -3.40 -25.63
CA VAL A 222 -3.80 -3.35 -24.23
C VAL A 222 -3.23 -4.71 -23.83
N VAL A 223 -1.99 -4.72 -23.37
CA VAL A 223 -1.25 -5.93 -22.95
C VAL A 223 -0.87 -5.97 -21.48
N ALA A 224 -0.75 -4.82 -20.83
CA ALA A 224 -0.57 -4.71 -19.37
C ALA A 224 -1.03 -3.34 -18.91
N SER A 225 -1.36 -3.21 -17.62
CA SER A 225 -1.66 -1.91 -17.00
C SER A 225 -1.40 -1.95 -15.50
N VAL A 226 -1.02 -0.80 -14.92
CA VAL A 226 -0.74 -0.66 -13.50
C VAL A 226 -1.16 0.71 -12.99
N MET A 227 -1.78 0.73 -11.80
CA MET A 227 -2.07 1.92 -11.03
C MET A 227 -0.91 2.16 -10.06
N ASN A 228 -0.36 3.37 -10.11
CA ASN A 228 0.76 3.80 -9.30
C ASN A 228 0.30 4.83 -8.28
N TYR A 229 0.89 4.79 -7.09
CA TYR A 229 0.73 5.79 -6.04
C TYR A 229 2.03 6.58 -5.90
N TYR A 230 1.90 7.88 -5.70
CA TYR A 230 3.02 8.78 -5.48
C TYR A 230 2.89 9.44 -4.11
N PHE A 231 3.96 9.38 -3.34
CA PHE A 231 4.01 10.03 -2.04
C PHE A 231 5.43 10.54 -1.78
N ARG A 232 5.60 11.86 -1.69
CA ARG A 232 6.91 12.50 -1.66
C ARG A 232 7.74 12.07 -2.88
N ASP A 233 8.89 11.47 -2.62
CA ASP A 233 9.82 10.95 -3.61
C ASP A 233 9.67 9.45 -3.90
N HIS A 234 8.57 8.84 -3.48
CA HIS A 234 8.27 7.42 -3.68
C HIS A 234 7.23 7.20 -4.79
N VAL A 235 7.46 6.15 -5.59
CA VAL A 235 6.44 5.56 -6.47
C VAL A 235 6.14 4.14 -6.05
N LEU A 236 4.85 3.80 -5.94
CA LEU A 236 4.36 2.46 -5.63
C LEU A 236 3.47 1.96 -6.76
N PRO A 237 3.93 1.08 -7.66
CA PRO A 237 3.05 0.34 -8.57
C PRO A 237 2.25 -0.69 -7.78
N PHE A 238 0.96 -0.41 -7.56
CA PHE A 238 0.20 -1.12 -6.53
C PHE A 238 -0.80 -2.14 -7.08
N TYR A 239 -1.66 -1.74 -8.00
CA TYR A 239 -2.62 -2.62 -8.67
C TYR A 239 -2.29 -2.73 -10.14
N GLY A 240 -1.91 -3.93 -10.60
CA GLY A 240 -1.60 -4.09 -12.00
C GLY A 240 -1.38 -5.54 -12.42
N GLY A 241 -1.18 -5.72 -13.70
CA GLY A 241 -0.85 -6.99 -14.30
C GLY A 241 -0.90 -6.95 -15.81
N GLY A 242 -0.40 -8.03 -16.42
CA GLY A 242 -0.48 -8.27 -17.85
C GLY A 242 -1.52 -9.32 -18.20
N ILE A 243 -2.09 -9.20 -19.39
CA ILE A 243 -2.98 -10.23 -19.94
C ILE A 243 -2.18 -11.48 -20.34
N SER A 244 -2.84 -12.63 -20.27
CA SER A 244 -2.19 -13.93 -20.56
C SER A 244 -1.64 -14.02 -21.98
N ALA A 245 -2.32 -13.46 -22.96
CA ALA A 245 -1.90 -13.43 -24.36
C ALA A 245 -0.57 -12.70 -24.59
N ALA A 246 -0.21 -11.75 -23.71
CA ALA A 246 0.99 -10.93 -23.84
C ALA A 246 2.22 -11.46 -23.07
N ARG A 247 2.14 -12.65 -22.48
CA ARG A 247 3.27 -13.23 -21.72
C ARG A 247 4.55 -13.34 -22.58
N ASN A 248 4.42 -13.68 -23.83
CA ASN A 248 5.55 -13.81 -24.76
C ASN A 248 6.21 -12.47 -25.10
N LEU A 249 5.56 -11.33 -24.83
CA LEU A 249 6.07 -9.99 -25.10
C LEU A 249 6.90 -9.41 -23.93
N ALA A 250 6.94 -10.09 -22.77
CA ALA A 250 7.51 -9.57 -21.53
C ALA A 250 6.84 -8.25 -21.09
N ALA A 251 5.53 -8.13 -21.27
CA ALA A 251 4.78 -6.89 -21.03
C ALA A 251 4.85 -6.40 -19.58
N ASN A 252 4.87 -7.30 -18.58
CA ASN A 252 5.03 -6.90 -17.18
C ASN A 252 6.40 -6.29 -16.90
N ASP A 253 7.47 -6.84 -17.47
CA ASP A 253 8.81 -6.30 -17.29
C ASP A 253 8.95 -4.93 -17.96
N PHE A 254 8.40 -4.77 -19.15
CA PHE A 254 8.36 -3.47 -19.82
C PHE A 254 7.51 -2.46 -19.03
N MET A 255 6.36 -2.87 -18.51
CA MET A 255 5.47 -2.02 -17.72
C MET A 255 6.18 -1.43 -16.48
N TYR A 256 6.85 -2.25 -15.68
CA TYR A 256 7.57 -1.77 -14.50
C TYR A 256 8.78 -0.91 -14.87
N TRP A 257 9.44 -1.20 -15.97
CA TRP A 257 10.49 -0.34 -16.52
C TRP A 257 9.95 1.04 -16.91
N GLU A 258 8.81 1.08 -17.57
CA GLU A 258 8.16 2.32 -17.98
C GLU A 258 7.70 3.14 -16.76
N VAL A 259 7.18 2.49 -15.71
CA VAL A 259 6.89 3.15 -14.43
C VAL A 259 8.16 3.74 -13.79
N MET A 260 9.27 3.01 -13.80
CA MET A 260 10.55 3.55 -13.27
C MET A 260 11.01 4.80 -14.02
N ARG A 261 10.94 4.79 -15.35
CA ARG A 261 11.31 5.96 -16.17
C ARG A 261 10.46 7.18 -15.79
N ARG A 262 9.14 7.01 -15.82
CA ARG A 262 8.18 8.08 -15.50
C ARG A 262 8.33 8.58 -14.07
N ALA A 263 8.61 7.70 -13.12
CA ALA A 263 8.86 8.06 -11.74
C ALA A 263 10.10 8.98 -11.61
N VAL A 264 11.18 8.66 -12.29
CA VAL A 264 12.39 9.52 -12.33
C VAL A 264 12.07 10.87 -12.96
N GLU A 265 11.35 10.89 -14.09
CA GLU A 265 10.91 12.13 -14.76
C GLU A 265 10.01 12.99 -13.85
N ARG A 266 9.25 12.37 -12.95
CA ARG A 266 8.42 13.02 -11.92
C ARG A 266 9.22 13.45 -10.67
N GLY A 267 10.51 13.12 -10.58
CA GLY A 267 11.37 13.44 -9.45
C GLY A 267 11.39 12.41 -8.32
N CYS A 268 10.81 11.24 -8.53
CA CYS A 268 10.87 10.15 -7.54
C CYS A 268 12.29 9.59 -7.41
N ARG A 269 12.65 9.23 -6.18
CA ARG A 269 13.95 8.67 -5.81
C ARG A 269 13.85 7.23 -5.31
N VAL A 270 12.65 6.78 -4.94
CA VAL A 270 12.43 5.44 -4.40
C VAL A 270 11.36 4.72 -5.20
N PHE A 271 11.68 3.51 -5.63
CA PHE A 271 10.73 2.58 -6.21
C PHE A 271 10.34 1.54 -5.16
N ASP A 272 9.10 1.57 -4.71
CA ASP A 272 8.53 0.64 -3.74
C ASP A 272 7.61 -0.35 -4.46
N PHE A 273 8.07 -1.57 -4.63
CA PHE A 273 7.25 -2.64 -5.20
C PHE A 273 6.12 -3.12 -4.25
N GLY A 274 6.08 -2.60 -3.03
CA GLY A 274 5.12 -2.99 -2.01
C GLY A 274 5.25 -4.43 -1.54
N ARG A 275 4.26 -4.82 -0.74
CA ARG A 275 4.22 -6.11 -0.04
C ARG A 275 4.15 -7.31 -0.99
N SER A 276 4.82 -8.39 -0.58
CA SER A 276 4.58 -9.75 -1.08
C SER A 276 4.53 -10.75 0.08
N LYS A 277 3.74 -11.81 -0.07
CA LYS A 277 3.86 -12.97 0.80
C LYS A 277 5.12 -13.74 0.38
N VAL A 278 5.91 -14.19 1.35
CA VAL A 278 7.14 -14.95 1.11
C VAL A 278 6.84 -16.20 0.26
N ASP A 279 7.75 -16.57 -0.61
CA ASP A 279 7.70 -17.72 -1.51
C ASP A 279 6.61 -17.73 -2.58
N THR A 280 5.90 -16.62 -2.78
CA THR A 280 4.93 -16.47 -3.86
C THR A 280 5.59 -16.10 -5.20
N GLY A 281 4.81 -16.16 -6.28
CA GLY A 281 5.25 -15.73 -7.61
C GLY A 281 5.65 -14.25 -7.64
N SER A 282 4.90 -13.38 -6.95
CA SER A 282 5.21 -11.95 -6.84
C SER A 282 6.52 -11.70 -6.05
N TYR A 283 6.74 -12.43 -4.97
CA TYR A 283 8.01 -12.40 -4.22
C TYR A 283 9.19 -12.74 -5.11
N ARG A 284 9.13 -13.88 -5.82
CA ARG A 284 10.20 -14.31 -6.74
C ARG A 284 10.42 -13.32 -7.87
N PHE A 285 9.36 -12.75 -8.45
CA PHE A 285 9.46 -11.75 -9.49
C PHE A 285 10.27 -10.53 -9.03
N LYS A 286 9.94 -9.95 -7.86
CA LYS A 286 10.62 -8.78 -7.30
C LYS A 286 12.10 -9.09 -6.97
N LYS A 287 12.40 -10.26 -6.43
CA LYS A 287 13.78 -10.72 -6.25
C LYS A 287 14.55 -10.85 -7.57
N HIS A 288 13.92 -11.37 -8.60
CA HIS A 288 14.54 -11.46 -9.93
C HIS A 288 14.83 -10.07 -10.52
N TRP A 289 14.08 -9.06 -10.12
CA TRP A 289 14.32 -7.65 -10.46
C TRP A 289 15.48 -7.02 -9.66
N GLY A 290 16.10 -7.76 -8.75
CA GLY A 290 17.24 -7.33 -7.94
C GLY A 290 16.83 -6.47 -6.74
N PHE A 291 15.59 -6.60 -6.28
CA PHE A 291 15.16 -5.98 -5.03
C PHE A 291 15.38 -6.95 -3.87
N GLU A 292 15.90 -6.45 -2.76
CA GLU A 292 16.04 -7.23 -1.54
C GLU A 292 14.75 -7.18 -0.71
N PRO A 293 14.35 -8.31 -0.11
CA PRO A 293 13.17 -8.37 0.73
C PRO A 293 13.45 -7.78 2.12
N GLU A 294 12.61 -6.86 2.55
CA GLU A 294 12.61 -6.27 3.89
C GLU A 294 11.40 -6.81 4.67
N PRO A 295 11.59 -7.50 5.83
CA PRO A 295 10.49 -8.03 6.61
C PRO A 295 9.50 -6.94 7.05
N LEU A 296 8.20 -7.24 7.00
CA LEU A 296 7.14 -6.40 7.55
C LEU A 296 6.67 -6.97 8.90
N SER A 297 6.37 -6.07 9.83
CA SER A 297 5.87 -6.42 11.15
C SER A 297 4.39 -6.11 11.27
N TYR A 298 3.56 -7.15 11.19
CA TYR A 298 2.13 -7.04 11.47
C TYR A 298 1.88 -7.56 12.88
N GLU A 299 1.49 -6.65 13.76
CA GLU A 299 1.35 -6.83 15.20
C GLU A 299 -0.13 -6.87 15.57
N TYR A 300 -0.49 -7.70 16.55
CA TYR A 300 -1.87 -7.97 16.89
C TYR A 300 -2.13 -7.75 18.38
N PHE A 301 -3.16 -6.98 18.70
CA PHE A 301 -3.77 -7.00 20.03
C PHE A 301 -5.02 -7.90 19.97
N LEU A 302 -4.99 -9.02 20.69
CA LEU A 302 -6.07 -10.01 20.69
C LEU A 302 -7.11 -9.64 21.74
N VAL A 303 -8.38 -9.48 21.34
CA VAL A 303 -9.47 -9.05 22.22
C VAL A 303 -10.28 -10.26 22.69
N ARG A 304 -10.74 -11.11 21.78
CA ARG A 304 -11.66 -12.21 22.09
C ARG A 304 -11.00 -13.58 22.23
N SER A 305 -9.91 -13.82 21.54
CA SER A 305 -9.23 -15.12 21.54
C SER A 305 -7.75 -14.94 21.84
N GLY A 306 -7.16 -15.90 22.56
CA GLY A 306 -5.71 -15.98 22.73
C GLY A 306 -4.97 -16.48 21.48
N GLU A 307 -5.67 -16.71 20.37
CA GLU A 307 -5.09 -17.26 19.14
C GLU A 307 -5.01 -16.21 18.03
N MET A 308 -3.91 -16.24 17.32
CA MET A 308 -3.68 -15.38 16.15
C MET A 308 -4.69 -15.70 15.05
N PRO A 309 -5.25 -14.68 14.37
CA PRO A 309 -6.17 -14.91 13.28
C PRO A 309 -5.50 -15.72 12.17
N ASP A 310 -6.19 -16.75 11.65
CA ASP A 310 -5.75 -17.45 10.44
C ASP A 310 -6.09 -16.59 9.22
N LEU A 311 -5.05 -16.02 8.60
CA LEU A 311 -5.17 -15.17 7.43
C LEU A 311 -4.82 -15.93 6.13
N ASN A 312 -4.79 -17.27 6.15
CA ASN A 312 -4.71 -18.06 4.95
C ASN A 312 -6.12 -18.27 4.39
N PRO A 313 -6.54 -17.59 3.31
CA PRO A 313 -7.61 -18.10 2.50
C PRO A 313 -7.08 -19.38 1.83
N ASN A 314 -7.59 -20.55 2.24
CA ASN A 314 -7.46 -21.77 1.47
C ASN A 314 -8.18 -21.62 0.14
#